data_24a40d63087b0119d28217c5d0ca14f9
#
_entry.id   24a40d63087b0119d28217c5d0ca14f9
#
_cell.length_a   1.000
_cell.length_b   1.000
_cell.length_c   1.000
_cell.angle_alpha   90.00
_cell.angle_beta   90.00
_cell.angle_gamma   90.00
#
_symmetry.space_group_name_H-M   'P 1'
#
loop_
_entity.id
_entity.type
_entity.pdbx_description
1 polymer ?
#
loop_
_entity_poly.entity_id
_entity_poly.type
_entity_poly.pdbx_seq_one_letter_code
_entity_poly.pdbx_strand_id
1 'polypeptide(L)'
;MKKFIIEPEYDGYEIGTYLKETKGYSGRGLRNLEIYLNGKRVKNNSKKVRKLNRVLIKEKDKETGIKPMEIPIKVAYEDKNLLLIDKDPYIIVHPTQKKVDKTLANGVVNYFLKTTGKIMVPRFFNRLDMNTSGLIIVAKNSYVQSFLQEKGTVNKFYKAIVKGIVEKDEFLIDRPIGKVGDELRRRELTVEEGGQEAQTKIKVVKRFEEENLTLIEAELLTGRTHQIRAHMALEGYPLLGDELYGGEDKRAKRQMLHSYKTEFTDVETGKMITVEIDLPDDMKELLEKR
;
A
#
# COMPACT_ATOMS: atom_id res chain seq x y z
N MET A 1 -12.89 -1.60 -19.69
CA MET A 1 -13.48 -2.72 -20.46
C MET A 1 -12.35 -3.55 -21.05
N LYS A 2 -12.24 -4.85 -20.70
CA LYS A 2 -11.19 -5.76 -21.21
C LYS A 2 -11.81 -6.81 -22.12
N LYS A 3 -11.06 -7.22 -23.17
CA LYS A 3 -11.48 -8.22 -24.14
C LYS A 3 -10.44 -9.33 -24.21
N PHE A 4 -10.88 -10.58 -24.22
CA PHE A 4 -10.04 -11.76 -24.36
C PHE A 4 -10.64 -12.70 -25.41
N ILE A 5 -9.80 -13.54 -26.00
CA ILE A 5 -10.19 -14.68 -26.81
C ILE A 5 -9.74 -15.91 -26.03
N ILE A 6 -10.62 -16.91 -25.87
CA ILE A 6 -10.28 -18.15 -25.17
C ILE A 6 -9.27 -18.94 -26.00
N GLU A 7 -8.12 -19.20 -25.41
CA GLU A 7 -7.04 -19.98 -25.99
C GLU A 7 -7.47 -21.49 -26.08
N PRO A 8 -6.96 -22.27 -27.04
CA PRO A 8 -7.38 -23.66 -27.27
C PRO A 8 -7.26 -24.58 -26.04
N GLU A 9 -6.24 -24.42 -25.23
CA GLU A 9 -5.96 -25.22 -24.03
C GLU A 9 -7.01 -25.06 -22.91
N TYR A 10 -7.82 -24.00 -22.96
CA TYR A 10 -8.89 -23.72 -21.99
C TYR A 10 -10.29 -24.09 -22.49
N ASP A 11 -10.37 -24.90 -23.58
CA ASP A 11 -11.66 -25.40 -24.07
C ASP A 11 -12.37 -26.22 -22.98
N GLY A 12 -13.63 -25.90 -22.70
CA GLY A 12 -14.41 -26.59 -21.68
C GLY A 12 -14.22 -26.14 -20.25
N TYR A 13 -13.28 -25.23 -19.96
CA TYR A 13 -13.11 -24.64 -18.62
C TYR A 13 -14.34 -23.82 -18.21
N GLU A 14 -14.56 -23.71 -16.91
CA GLU A 14 -15.51 -22.72 -16.39
C GLU A 14 -14.93 -21.32 -16.56
N ILE A 15 -15.74 -20.34 -16.97
CA ILE A 15 -15.28 -18.97 -17.21
C ILE A 15 -14.71 -18.33 -15.94
N GLY A 16 -15.25 -18.67 -14.77
CA GLY A 16 -14.71 -18.20 -13.49
C GLY A 16 -13.32 -18.74 -13.20
N THR A 17 -13.07 -20.02 -13.46
CA THR A 17 -11.76 -20.68 -13.30
C THR A 17 -10.77 -20.10 -14.30
N TYR A 18 -11.15 -20.01 -15.57
CA TYR A 18 -10.33 -19.37 -16.60
C TYR A 18 -9.87 -17.96 -16.19
N LEU A 19 -10.81 -17.11 -15.74
CA LEU A 19 -10.47 -15.74 -15.35
C LEU A 19 -9.58 -15.66 -14.12
N LYS A 20 -9.72 -16.59 -13.18
CA LYS A 20 -8.84 -16.64 -11.99
C LYS A 20 -7.43 -17.08 -12.35
N GLU A 21 -7.30 -18.20 -13.03
CA GLU A 21 -6.02 -18.85 -13.26
C GLU A 21 -5.18 -18.12 -14.32
N THR A 22 -5.83 -17.66 -15.40
CA THR A 22 -5.10 -17.09 -16.54
C THR A 22 -5.06 -15.57 -16.56
N LYS A 23 -6.11 -14.91 -16.05
CA LYS A 23 -6.26 -13.45 -16.14
C LYS A 23 -6.13 -12.74 -14.78
N GLY A 24 -5.85 -13.49 -13.69
CA GLY A 24 -5.54 -12.90 -12.38
C GLY A 24 -6.72 -12.27 -11.63
N TYR A 25 -7.95 -12.71 -11.91
CA TYR A 25 -9.10 -12.20 -11.15
C TYR A 25 -9.31 -13.00 -9.87
N SER A 26 -9.44 -12.32 -8.73
CA SER A 26 -9.84 -12.96 -7.49
C SER A 26 -11.31 -13.37 -7.48
N GLY A 27 -11.68 -14.33 -6.63
CA GLY A 27 -13.08 -14.72 -6.44
C GLY A 27 -13.98 -13.55 -5.99
N ARG A 28 -13.44 -12.61 -5.19
CA ARG A 28 -14.12 -11.37 -4.81
C ARG A 28 -14.20 -10.41 -6.00
N GLY A 29 -13.14 -10.32 -6.80
CA GLY A 29 -13.07 -9.51 -8.01
C GLY A 29 -14.16 -9.92 -9.01
N LEU A 30 -14.32 -11.22 -9.28
CA LEU A 30 -15.31 -11.74 -10.22
C LEU A 30 -16.76 -11.34 -9.88
N ARG A 31 -17.11 -11.21 -8.61
CA ARG A 31 -18.45 -10.77 -8.17
C ARG A 31 -18.81 -9.34 -8.57
N ASN A 32 -17.79 -8.53 -8.84
CA ASN A 32 -17.94 -7.13 -9.24
C ASN A 32 -17.85 -6.91 -10.76
N LEU A 33 -17.84 -7.99 -11.54
CA LEU A 33 -17.74 -7.91 -12.99
C LEU A 33 -19.07 -8.22 -13.67
N GLU A 34 -19.28 -7.59 -14.80
CA GLU A 34 -20.19 -8.05 -15.84
C GLU A 34 -19.38 -8.77 -16.90
N ILE A 35 -19.63 -10.06 -17.05
CA ILE A 35 -18.94 -10.92 -17.98
C ILE A 35 -19.87 -11.21 -19.14
N TYR A 36 -19.36 -11.04 -20.36
CA TYR A 36 -20.08 -11.36 -21.58
C TYR A 36 -19.27 -12.40 -22.37
N LEU A 37 -19.95 -13.44 -22.85
CA LEU A 37 -19.39 -14.48 -23.70
C LEU A 37 -20.06 -14.40 -25.08
N ASN A 38 -19.30 -14.13 -26.12
CA ASN A 38 -19.80 -13.90 -27.48
C ASN A 38 -20.97 -12.88 -27.53
N GLY A 39 -20.86 -11.78 -26.77
CA GLY A 39 -21.86 -10.72 -26.68
C GLY A 39 -23.04 -10.99 -25.70
N LYS A 40 -23.20 -12.23 -25.22
CA LYS A 40 -24.26 -12.58 -24.26
C LYS A 40 -23.76 -12.49 -22.83
N ARG A 41 -24.52 -11.84 -21.94
CA ARG A 41 -24.17 -11.72 -20.52
C ARG A 41 -24.16 -13.08 -19.83
N VAL A 42 -23.09 -13.39 -19.13
CA VAL A 42 -22.92 -14.58 -18.31
C VAL A 42 -23.55 -14.34 -16.94
N LYS A 43 -24.52 -15.19 -16.56
CA LYS A 43 -25.20 -15.09 -15.27
C LYS A 43 -24.50 -15.87 -14.16
N ASN A 44 -23.74 -16.95 -14.52
CA ASN A 44 -23.07 -17.84 -13.59
C ASN A 44 -21.62 -18.07 -14.06
N ASN A 45 -20.68 -17.93 -13.15
CA ASN A 45 -19.24 -18.12 -13.42
C ASN A 45 -18.85 -19.57 -13.72
N SER A 46 -19.74 -20.55 -13.45
CA SER A 46 -19.59 -21.95 -13.86
C SER A 46 -19.92 -22.21 -15.34
N LYS A 47 -20.30 -21.18 -16.11
CA LYS A 47 -20.52 -21.30 -17.54
C LYS A 47 -19.26 -21.76 -18.25
N LYS A 48 -19.34 -22.89 -18.98
CA LYS A 48 -18.22 -23.41 -19.77
C LYS A 48 -17.93 -22.52 -20.97
N VAL A 49 -16.65 -22.25 -21.20
CA VAL A 49 -16.13 -21.55 -22.37
C VAL A 49 -15.70 -22.56 -23.44
N ARG A 50 -15.60 -22.11 -24.67
CA ARG A 50 -15.09 -22.87 -25.82
C ARG A 50 -13.94 -22.10 -26.45
N LYS A 51 -13.00 -22.81 -27.04
CA LYS A 51 -11.92 -22.20 -27.86
C LYS A 51 -12.47 -21.13 -28.78
N LEU A 52 -11.75 -20.04 -28.95
CA LEU A 52 -12.11 -18.89 -29.76
C LEU A 52 -13.35 -18.10 -29.30
N ASN A 53 -13.96 -18.45 -28.15
CA ASN A 53 -15.01 -17.61 -27.59
C ASN A 53 -14.43 -16.21 -27.24
N ARG A 54 -15.22 -15.19 -27.54
CA ARG A 54 -14.88 -13.79 -27.18
C ARG A 54 -15.44 -13.47 -25.80
N VAL A 55 -14.56 -13.18 -24.86
CA VAL A 55 -14.92 -12.72 -23.49
C VAL A 55 -14.77 -11.23 -23.44
N LEU A 56 -15.81 -10.54 -23.00
CA LEU A 56 -15.80 -9.12 -22.70
C LEU A 56 -16.09 -8.95 -21.20
N ILE A 57 -15.25 -8.20 -20.52
CA ILE A 57 -15.41 -7.87 -19.11
C ILE A 57 -15.63 -6.36 -18.93
N LYS A 58 -16.69 -6.03 -18.22
CA LYS A 58 -16.95 -4.69 -17.70
C LYS A 58 -16.92 -4.73 -16.19
N GLU A 59 -16.20 -3.81 -15.55
CA GLU A 59 -16.36 -3.60 -14.12
C GLU A 59 -17.72 -2.94 -13.87
N LYS A 60 -18.42 -3.41 -12.83
CA LYS A 60 -19.59 -2.68 -12.34
C LYS A 60 -19.06 -1.41 -11.68
N ASP A 61 -19.49 -0.27 -12.17
CA ASP A 61 -19.21 0.99 -11.50
C ASP A 61 -19.84 0.91 -10.09
N LYS A 62 -19.00 0.83 -9.08
CA LYS A 62 -19.45 0.95 -7.69
C LYS A 62 -19.45 2.43 -7.35
N GLU A 63 -20.57 2.89 -6.84
CA GLU A 63 -20.59 4.18 -6.17
C GLU A 63 -19.69 4.10 -4.93
N THR A 64 -18.83 5.08 -4.76
CA THR A 64 -18.10 5.27 -3.52
C THR A 64 -18.92 6.20 -2.63
N GLY A 65 -19.10 5.83 -1.36
CA GLY A 65 -19.70 6.74 -0.37
C GLY A 65 -18.78 7.90 0.04
N ILE A 66 -17.56 7.96 -0.54
CA ILE A 66 -16.55 8.99 -0.25
C ILE A 66 -16.84 10.20 -1.13
N LYS A 67 -17.11 11.34 -0.50
CA LYS A 67 -17.36 12.60 -1.21
C LYS A 67 -16.05 13.18 -1.77
N PRO A 68 -16.05 13.71 -3.02
CA PRO A 68 -14.90 14.44 -3.54
C PRO A 68 -14.66 15.72 -2.71
N MET A 69 -13.42 15.99 -2.35
CA MET A 69 -13.03 17.20 -1.61
C MET A 69 -11.69 17.73 -2.16
N GLU A 70 -11.52 19.06 -2.13
CA GLU A 70 -10.27 19.71 -2.54
C GLU A 70 -9.17 19.50 -1.50
N ILE A 71 -8.50 18.37 -1.61
CA ILE A 71 -7.30 18.03 -0.85
C ILE A 71 -6.18 17.89 -1.88
N PRO A 72 -5.05 18.57 -1.72
CA PRO A 72 -3.93 18.49 -2.64
C PRO A 72 -3.43 17.06 -2.78
N ILE A 73 -3.22 16.62 -4.01
CA ILE A 73 -2.64 15.32 -4.35
C ILE A 73 -1.32 15.56 -5.07
N LYS A 74 -0.21 15.15 -4.45
CA LYS A 74 1.11 15.17 -5.07
C LYS A 74 1.32 13.84 -5.80
N VAL A 75 1.23 13.86 -7.12
CA VAL A 75 1.39 12.67 -7.96
C VAL A 75 2.89 12.39 -8.13
N ALA A 76 3.35 11.23 -7.66
CA ALA A 76 4.71 10.75 -7.86
C ALA A 76 4.83 9.90 -9.13
N TYR A 77 3.80 9.12 -9.45
CA TYR A 77 3.72 8.32 -10.68
C TYR A 77 2.25 8.08 -11.05
N GLU A 78 1.96 8.08 -12.33
CA GLU A 78 0.63 7.74 -12.82
C GLU A 78 0.70 7.07 -14.18
N ASP A 79 -0.06 5.98 -14.32
CA ASP A 79 -0.35 5.36 -15.59
C ASP A 79 -1.87 5.05 -15.71
N LYS A 80 -2.27 4.23 -16.67
CA LYS A 80 -3.68 3.84 -16.84
C LYS A 80 -4.20 2.92 -15.73
N ASN A 81 -3.33 2.29 -14.97
CA ASN A 81 -3.63 1.24 -13.99
C ASN A 81 -3.45 1.70 -12.55
N LEU A 82 -2.45 2.54 -12.30
CA LEU A 82 -2.01 2.95 -10.98
C LEU A 82 -1.86 4.46 -10.86
N LEU A 83 -2.02 4.93 -9.63
CA LEU A 83 -1.65 6.26 -9.18
C LEU A 83 -0.82 6.10 -7.89
N LEU A 84 0.44 6.55 -7.89
CA LEU A 84 1.26 6.65 -6.68
C LEU A 84 1.29 8.11 -6.25
N ILE A 85 0.99 8.31 -4.98
CA ILE A 85 0.87 9.63 -4.37
C ILE A 85 1.97 9.77 -3.32
N ASP A 86 2.67 10.90 -3.33
CA ASP A 86 3.47 11.36 -2.21
C ASP A 86 2.55 12.00 -1.16
N LYS A 87 2.23 11.23 -0.13
CA LYS A 87 1.33 11.67 0.94
C LYS A 87 2.07 12.56 1.94
N ASP A 88 1.57 13.75 2.16
CA ASP A 88 2.03 14.61 3.25
C ASP A 88 1.71 13.98 4.62
N PRO A 89 2.50 14.28 5.69
CA PRO A 89 2.13 13.91 7.05
C PRO A 89 0.84 14.62 7.48
N TYR A 90 0.28 14.19 8.61
CA TYR A 90 -0.92 14.74 9.26
C TYR A 90 -2.24 14.55 8.48
N ILE A 91 -2.24 13.73 7.42
CA ILE A 91 -3.46 13.36 6.71
C ILE A 91 -3.77 11.87 6.86
N ILE A 92 -5.01 11.57 7.23
CA ILE A 92 -5.53 10.19 7.32
C ILE A 92 -5.85 9.67 5.92
N VAL A 93 -5.51 8.41 5.65
CA VAL A 93 -5.72 7.81 4.32
C VAL A 93 -7.20 7.57 4.02
N HIS A 94 -7.90 6.92 4.95
CA HIS A 94 -9.32 6.55 4.80
C HIS A 94 -10.19 7.13 5.90
N PRO A 95 -11.47 7.44 5.63
CA PRO A 95 -12.44 7.73 6.67
C PRO A 95 -12.47 6.59 7.70
N THR A 96 -12.48 6.94 8.98
CA THR A 96 -12.63 6.00 10.10
C THR A 96 -14.05 6.06 10.63
N GLN A 97 -14.43 5.08 11.49
CA GLN A 97 -15.73 5.11 12.17
C GLN A 97 -15.97 6.39 13.01
N LYS A 98 -14.91 7.09 13.39
CA LYS A 98 -14.96 8.39 14.11
C LYS A 98 -15.22 9.59 13.19
N LYS A 99 -15.79 9.39 11.99
CA LYS A 99 -16.17 10.46 11.03
C LYS A 99 -15.08 11.52 10.82
N VAL A 100 -13.96 11.11 10.24
CA VAL A 100 -12.99 12.06 9.72
C VAL A 100 -13.43 12.47 8.31
N ASP A 101 -13.88 13.70 8.17
CA ASP A 101 -14.48 14.18 6.92
C ASP A 101 -13.46 14.58 5.85
N LYS A 102 -12.16 14.74 6.23
CA LYS A 102 -11.09 15.17 5.31
C LYS A 102 -9.98 14.13 5.32
N THR A 103 -9.99 13.23 4.34
CA THR A 103 -8.99 12.17 4.20
C THR A 103 -8.37 12.17 2.81
N LEU A 104 -7.21 11.54 2.65
CA LEU A 104 -6.58 11.38 1.34
C LEU A 104 -7.55 10.74 0.33
N ALA A 105 -8.41 9.82 0.79
CA ALA A 105 -9.42 9.19 -0.06
C ALA A 105 -10.38 10.20 -0.69
N ASN A 106 -10.79 11.25 0.04
CA ASN A 106 -11.62 12.32 -0.51
C ASN A 106 -10.88 13.10 -1.61
N GLY A 107 -9.58 13.40 -1.39
CA GLY A 107 -8.72 14.04 -2.39
C GLY A 107 -8.56 13.20 -3.65
N VAL A 108 -8.34 11.88 -3.49
CA VAL A 108 -8.20 10.95 -4.64
C VAL A 108 -9.50 10.87 -5.45
N VAL A 109 -10.65 10.81 -4.79
CA VAL A 109 -11.95 10.84 -5.50
C VAL A 109 -12.13 12.14 -6.29
N ASN A 110 -11.75 13.28 -5.71
CA ASN A 110 -11.79 14.56 -6.40
C ASN A 110 -10.79 14.63 -7.56
N TYR A 111 -9.58 14.09 -7.36
CA TYR A 111 -8.57 13.99 -8.42
C TYR A 111 -9.09 13.18 -9.61
N PHE A 112 -9.67 11.99 -9.36
CA PHE A 112 -10.27 11.19 -10.42
C PHE A 112 -11.44 11.91 -11.11
N LEU A 113 -12.29 12.60 -10.35
CA LEU A 113 -13.39 13.39 -10.92
C LEU A 113 -12.86 14.47 -11.87
N LYS A 114 -11.83 15.21 -11.45
CA LYS A 114 -11.22 16.28 -12.28
C LYS A 114 -10.51 15.74 -13.51
N THR A 115 -9.82 14.60 -13.42
CA THR A 115 -8.99 14.05 -14.51
C THR A 115 -9.76 13.15 -15.47
N THR A 116 -10.80 12.46 -14.99
CA THR A 116 -11.53 11.46 -15.80
C THR A 116 -13.02 11.82 -16.03
N GLY A 117 -13.53 12.84 -15.35
CA GLY A 117 -14.96 13.20 -15.34
C GLY A 117 -15.82 12.21 -14.54
N LYS A 118 -15.25 11.25 -13.80
CA LYS A 118 -15.97 10.19 -13.10
C LYS A 118 -15.60 10.09 -11.63
N ILE A 119 -16.59 9.84 -10.80
CA ILE A 119 -16.39 9.45 -9.41
C ILE A 119 -15.97 7.98 -9.39
N MET A 120 -14.71 7.72 -8.96
CA MET A 120 -14.14 6.37 -8.91
C MET A 120 -13.83 5.99 -7.47
N VAL A 121 -13.93 4.68 -7.16
CA VAL A 121 -13.53 4.14 -5.85
C VAL A 121 -12.02 4.24 -5.68
N PRO A 122 -11.50 4.93 -4.66
CA PRO A 122 -10.06 4.96 -4.38
C PRO A 122 -9.63 3.63 -3.76
N ARG A 123 -8.93 2.80 -4.52
CA ARG A 123 -8.48 1.45 -4.10
C ARG A 123 -7.04 1.51 -3.64
N PHE A 124 -6.83 1.89 -2.39
CA PHE A 124 -5.50 1.90 -1.80
C PHE A 124 -4.97 0.46 -1.64
N PHE A 125 -3.76 0.22 -2.11
CA PHE A 125 -3.08 -1.06 -1.94
C PHE A 125 -2.41 -1.17 -0.57
N ASN A 126 -1.80 -0.09 -0.10
CA ASN A 126 -1.16 0.03 1.21
C ASN A 126 -1.77 1.17 2.02
N ARG A 127 -1.40 1.23 3.28
CA ARG A 127 -1.76 2.33 4.19
C ARG A 127 -0.49 2.91 4.80
N LEU A 128 -0.54 4.20 5.07
CA LEU A 128 0.43 4.89 5.91
C LEU A 128 -0.31 5.46 7.13
N ASP A 129 0.38 5.52 8.25
CA ASP A 129 -0.14 6.18 9.44
C ASP A 129 -0.37 7.68 9.16
N MET A 130 -1.21 8.34 9.94
CA MET A 130 -1.54 9.75 9.75
C MET A 130 -0.27 10.61 9.63
N ASN A 131 0.68 10.41 10.54
CA ASN A 131 1.90 11.22 10.62
C ASN A 131 3.08 10.65 9.78
N THR A 132 2.92 9.50 9.12
CA THR A 132 3.91 8.97 8.16
C THR A 132 3.67 9.59 6.79
N SER A 133 4.74 10.08 6.16
CA SER A 133 4.73 10.65 4.82
C SER A 133 5.20 9.65 3.76
N GLY A 134 5.00 9.97 2.48
CA GLY A 134 5.58 9.26 1.34
C GLY A 134 4.61 8.44 0.51
N LEU A 135 5.15 7.50 -0.26
CA LEU A 135 4.47 6.78 -1.32
C LEU A 135 3.32 5.90 -0.84
N ILE A 136 2.17 6.12 -1.44
CA ILE A 136 0.99 5.29 -1.29
C ILE A 136 0.43 4.93 -2.66
N ILE A 137 0.08 3.65 -2.84
CA ILE A 137 -0.39 3.11 -4.11
C ILE A 137 -1.92 3.10 -4.14
N VAL A 138 -2.49 3.63 -5.21
CA VAL A 138 -3.93 3.58 -5.51
C VAL A 138 -4.13 2.86 -6.84
N ALA A 139 -4.80 1.71 -6.81
CA ALA A 139 -5.22 1.03 -8.03
C ALA A 139 -6.46 1.70 -8.64
N LYS A 140 -6.42 1.98 -9.94
CA LYS A 140 -7.52 2.65 -10.65
C LYS A 140 -8.71 1.72 -10.94
N ASN A 141 -8.52 0.42 -10.78
CA ASN A 141 -9.58 -0.58 -10.97
C ASN A 141 -9.37 -1.81 -10.06
N SER A 142 -10.40 -2.62 -9.90
CA SER A 142 -10.37 -3.78 -9.02
C SER A 142 -9.46 -4.91 -9.50
N TYR A 143 -9.26 -5.02 -10.80
CA TYR A 143 -8.35 -6.01 -11.38
C TYR A 143 -6.90 -5.74 -10.98
N VAL A 144 -6.45 -4.50 -11.13
CA VAL A 144 -5.09 -4.10 -10.75
C VAL A 144 -4.86 -4.29 -9.25
N GLN A 145 -5.84 -3.93 -8.42
CA GLN A 145 -5.76 -4.18 -6.99
C GLN A 145 -5.57 -5.67 -6.66
N SER A 146 -6.39 -6.55 -7.27
CA SER A 146 -6.27 -7.99 -7.05
C SER A 146 -4.97 -8.55 -7.61
N PHE A 147 -4.53 -8.08 -8.78
CA PHE A 147 -3.27 -8.50 -9.38
C PHE A 147 -2.08 -8.22 -8.44
N LEU A 148 -1.98 -7.00 -7.92
CA LEU A 148 -0.90 -6.65 -6.99
C LEU A 148 -0.96 -7.46 -5.68
N GLN A 149 -2.16 -7.80 -5.20
CA GLN A 149 -2.34 -8.59 -3.98
C GLN A 149 -2.01 -10.08 -4.14
N GLU A 150 -2.23 -10.66 -5.31
CA GLU A 150 -2.22 -12.12 -5.50
C GLU A 150 -1.05 -12.60 -6.38
N LYS A 151 -0.62 -11.81 -7.35
CA LYS A 151 0.35 -12.20 -8.38
C LYS A 151 1.51 -11.23 -8.55
N GLY A 152 1.32 -9.97 -8.22
CA GLY A 152 2.34 -8.94 -8.36
C GLY A 152 3.25 -8.88 -7.15
N THR A 153 4.48 -8.48 -7.39
CA THR A 153 5.41 -8.13 -6.32
C THR A 153 5.27 -6.65 -6.01
N VAL A 154 5.24 -6.29 -4.73
CA VAL A 154 5.29 -4.90 -4.27
C VAL A 154 6.25 -4.80 -3.09
N ASN A 155 7.42 -4.21 -3.32
CA ASN A 155 8.42 -3.94 -2.30
C ASN A 155 8.30 -2.48 -1.84
N LYS A 156 8.37 -2.26 -0.54
CA LYS A 156 8.19 -0.93 0.08
C LYS A 156 9.39 -0.63 0.97
N PHE A 157 10.03 0.48 0.68
CA PHE A 157 11.22 0.93 1.40
C PHE A 157 10.94 2.27 2.07
N TYR A 158 11.43 2.38 3.29
CA TYR A 158 11.23 3.54 4.14
C TYR A 158 12.58 4.10 4.59
N LYS A 159 12.68 5.41 4.71
CA LYS A 159 13.74 6.06 5.49
C LYS A 159 13.18 6.44 6.85
N ALA A 160 13.93 6.16 7.89
CA ALA A 160 13.57 6.56 9.24
C ALA A 160 14.79 7.12 10.00
N ILE A 161 14.55 8.10 10.87
CA ILE A 161 15.55 8.57 11.82
C ILE A 161 15.16 7.98 13.17
N VAL A 162 16.09 7.24 13.77
CA VAL A 162 15.89 6.59 15.08
C VAL A 162 16.79 7.22 16.14
N LYS A 163 16.39 7.13 17.41
CA LYS A 163 17.17 7.53 18.57
C LYS A 163 18.19 6.44 18.89
N GLY A 164 19.39 6.86 19.20
CA GLY A 164 20.51 5.95 19.48
C GLY A 164 21.35 5.60 18.27
N ILE A 165 22.51 5.02 18.53
CA ILE A 165 23.46 4.56 17.52
C ILE A 165 23.22 3.06 17.29
N VAL A 166 22.64 2.73 16.16
CA VAL A 166 22.40 1.32 15.75
C VAL A 166 23.75 0.68 15.42
N GLU A 167 24.16 -0.32 16.18
CA GLU A 167 25.50 -0.92 16.05
C GLU A 167 25.64 -1.74 14.76
N LYS A 168 24.65 -2.57 14.44
CA LYS A 168 24.67 -3.47 13.26
C LYS A 168 24.36 -2.69 12.00
N ASP A 169 25.13 -2.91 10.93
CA ASP A 169 24.89 -2.25 9.63
C ASP A 169 23.64 -2.76 8.92
N GLU A 170 23.39 -4.08 9.00
CA GLU A 170 22.20 -4.72 8.43
C GLU A 170 21.70 -5.85 9.35
N PHE A 171 20.37 -5.96 9.49
CA PHE A 171 19.74 -7.06 10.25
C PHE A 171 18.27 -7.23 9.87
N LEU A 172 17.74 -8.42 10.16
CA LEU A 172 16.32 -8.74 10.03
C LEU A 172 15.68 -8.75 11.40
N ILE A 173 14.55 -8.05 11.54
CA ILE A 173 13.66 -8.14 12.69
C ILE A 173 12.53 -9.07 12.27
N ASP A 174 12.48 -10.25 12.87
CA ASP A 174 11.45 -11.27 12.66
C ASP A 174 10.74 -11.49 14.01
N ARG A 175 9.82 -10.58 14.34
CA ARG A 175 9.08 -10.60 15.60
C ARG A 175 7.61 -10.36 15.34
N PRO A 176 6.72 -11.32 15.65
CA PRO A 176 5.29 -11.12 15.53
C PRO A 176 4.80 -10.00 16.44
N ILE A 177 3.91 -9.17 15.92
CA ILE A 177 3.34 -8.03 16.65
C ILE A 177 1.83 -8.06 16.65
N GLY A 178 1.24 -7.65 17.74
CA GLY A 178 -0.21 -7.64 17.92
C GLY A 178 -0.71 -6.47 18.75
N LYS A 179 -2.02 -6.41 18.91
CA LYS A 179 -2.73 -5.45 19.75
C LYS A 179 -3.11 -6.10 21.06
N VAL A 180 -2.84 -5.44 22.19
CA VAL A 180 -3.28 -5.87 23.50
C VAL A 180 -4.47 -5.00 23.91
N GLY A 181 -5.63 -5.59 24.12
CA GLY A 181 -6.84 -4.88 24.50
C GLY A 181 -7.14 -3.70 23.55
N ASP A 182 -7.42 -2.53 24.12
CA ASP A 182 -7.70 -1.29 23.38
C ASP A 182 -6.48 -0.39 23.16
N GLU A 183 -5.27 -0.85 23.50
CA GLU A 183 -4.05 -0.07 23.29
C GLU A 183 -3.85 0.25 21.82
N LEU A 184 -3.41 1.48 21.53
CA LEU A 184 -3.02 1.87 20.16
C LEU A 184 -1.66 1.29 19.77
N ARG A 185 -0.78 1.13 20.74
CA ARG A 185 0.57 0.59 20.59
C ARG A 185 0.52 -0.90 20.21
N ARG A 186 1.38 -1.33 19.30
CA ARG A 186 1.62 -2.74 19.01
C ARG A 186 2.73 -3.25 19.93
N ARG A 187 2.56 -4.47 20.41
CA ARG A 187 3.54 -5.16 21.24
C ARG A 187 3.99 -6.44 20.54
N GLU A 188 5.14 -6.96 20.91
CA GLU A 188 5.53 -8.31 20.55
C GLU A 188 4.54 -9.28 21.23
N LEU A 189 3.96 -10.16 20.44
CA LEU A 189 3.05 -11.21 20.88
C LEU A 189 3.35 -12.43 20.03
N THR A 190 3.33 -13.61 20.63
CA THR A 190 3.38 -14.86 19.84
C THR A 190 2.13 -15.00 18.98
N VAL A 191 2.17 -15.86 17.97
CA VAL A 191 1.01 -16.11 17.09
C VAL A 191 -0.16 -16.69 17.90
N GLU A 192 0.14 -17.53 18.91
CA GLU A 192 -0.82 -18.12 19.83
C GLU A 192 -1.53 -17.07 20.71
N GLU A 193 -0.83 -15.99 21.03
CA GLU A 193 -1.36 -14.83 21.76
C GLU A 193 -2.10 -13.83 20.85
N GLY A 194 -2.25 -14.14 19.56
CA GLY A 194 -2.92 -13.29 18.58
C GLY A 194 -1.99 -12.28 17.89
N GLY A 195 -0.68 -12.45 18.01
CA GLY A 195 0.31 -11.73 17.21
C GLY A 195 0.22 -12.13 15.75
N GLN A 196 0.64 -11.22 14.88
CA GLN A 196 0.75 -11.46 13.44
C GLN A 196 2.22 -11.48 13.05
N GLU A 197 2.63 -12.46 12.26
CA GLU A 197 3.98 -12.50 11.69
C GLU A 197 4.34 -11.17 11.06
N ALA A 198 5.51 -10.65 11.42
CA ALA A 198 5.99 -9.36 10.97
C ALA A 198 7.51 -9.42 10.76
N GLN A 199 7.94 -9.05 9.55
CA GLN A 199 9.34 -9.09 9.14
C GLN A 199 9.75 -7.76 8.53
N THR A 200 10.81 -7.16 9.08
CA THR A 200 11.38 -5.88 8.62
C THR A 200 12.90 -6.04 8.47
N LYS A 201 13.41 -5.82 7.27
CA LYS A 201 14.86 -5.76 7.03
C LYS A 201 15.33 -4.33 7.24
N ILE A 202 16.36 -4.15 8.05
CA ILE A 202 16.96 -2.87 8.39
C ILE A 202 18.36 -2.78 7.80
N LYS A 203 18.66 -1.59 7.24
CA LYS A 203 19.99 -1.21 6.79
C LYS A 203 20.33 0.17 7.35
N VAL A 204 21.46 0.30 8.02
CA VAL A 204 21.98 1.60 8.47
C VAL A 204 22.49 2.37 7.26
N VAL A 205 22.06 3.61 7.12
CA VAL A 205 22.50 4.53 6.07
C VAL A 205 23.60 5.46 6.58
N LYS A 206 23.38 6.04 7.76
CA LYS A 206 24.34 6.96 8.40
C LYS A 206 24.11 7.03 9.91
N ARG A 207 25.19 7.08 10.69
CA ARG A 207 25.18 7.34 12.13
C ARG A 207 25.59 8.78 12.38
N PHE A 208 24.94 9.40 13.34
CA PHE A 208 25.20 10.77 13.79
C PHE A 208 25.52 10.70 15.29
N GLU A 209 26.81 10.49 15.59
CA GLU A 209 27.30 10.19 16.94
C GLU A 209 27.01 11.33 17.93
N GLU A 210 27.25 12.58 17.53
CA GLU A 210 27.06 13.77 18.38
C GLU A 210 25.60 13.96 18.77
N GLU A 211 24.67 13.63 17.89
CA GLU A 211 23.23 13.76 18.14
C GLU A 211 22.58 12.51 18.73
N ASN A 212 23.34 11.43 18.79
CA ASN A 212 22.85 10.12 19.18
C ASN A 212 21.64 9.67 18.32
N LEU A 213 21.80 9.77 16.99
CA LEU A 213 20.77 9.41 16.01
C LEU A 213 21.35 8.48 14.94
N THR A 214 20.49 7.69 14.34
CA THR A 214 20.82 6.89 13.16
C THR A 214 19.77 7.06 12.05
N LEU A 215 20.20 7.32 10.82
CA LEU A 215 19.35 7.21 9.64
C LEU A 215 19.38 5.77 9.14
N ILE A 216 18.24 5.16 9.07
CA ILE A 216 18.06 3.79 8.59
C ILE A 216 17.19 3.73 7.33
N GLU A 217 17.40 2.68 6.56
CA GLU A 217 16.46 2.17 5.56
C GLU A 217 15.76 0.94 6.13
N ALA A 218 14.45 0.86 5.96
CA ALA A 218 13.65 -0.29 6.36
C ALA A 218 12.89 -0.82 5.16
N GLU A 219 13.08 -2.10 4.83
CA GLU A 219 12.29 -2.83 3.84
C GLU A 219 11.21 -3.64 4.55
N LEU A 220 9.94 -3.43 4.17
CA LEU A 220 8.82 -4.19 4.71
C LEU A 220 8.57 -5.46 3.92
N LEU A 221 8.91 -6.62 4.49
CA LEU A 221 8.57 -7.94 3.94
C LEU A 221 7.11 -8.32 4.26
N THR A 222 6.56 -7.78 5.32
CA THR A 222 5.15 -7.83 5.71
C THR A 222 4.61 -6.42 5.92
N GLY A 223 3.29 -6.25 6.09
CA GLY A 223 2.68 -4.92 6.22
C GLY A 223 1.70 -4.81 7.39
N ARG A 224 2.18 -4.90 8.64
CA ARG A 224 1.33 -4.76 9.83
C ARG A 224 1.22 -3.30 10.27
N THR A 225 0.15 -2.98 10.98
CA THR A 225 -0.04 -1.64 11.56
C THR A 225 1.12 -1.28 12.47
N HIS A 226 1.72 -0.10 12.29
CA HIS A 226 2.86 0.41 13.06
C HIS A 226 4.12 -0.47 13.01
N GLN A 227 4.29 -1.36 12.03
CA GLN A 227 5.31 -2.41 12.05
C GLN A 227 6.73 -1.86 12.28
N ILE A 228 7.22 -0.93 11.46
CA ILE A 228 8.58 -0.37 11.61
C ILE A 228 8.72 0.32 12.98
N ARG A 229 7.70 1.07 13.41
CA ARG A 229 7.69 1.79 14.68
C ARG A 229 7.82 0.84 15.87
N ALA A 230 7.01 -0.22 15.88
CA ALA A 230 7.06 -1.25 16.90
C ALA A 230 8.38 -2.01 16.90
N HIS A 231 8.83 -2.47 15.73
CA HIS A 231 10.08 -3.23 15.59
C HIS A 231 11.29 -2.43 16.07
N MET A 232 11.45 -1.19 15.63
CA MET A 232 12.59 -0.37 16.05
C MET A 232 12.56 -0.04 17.56
N ALA A 233 11.37 0.14 18.13
CA ALA A 233 11.24 0.32 19.59
C ALA A 233 11.57 -0.97 20.37
N LEU A 234 11.23 -2.16 19.84
CA LEU A 234 11.60 -3.45 20.43
C LEU A 234 13.11 -3.71 20.39
N GLU A 235 13.81 -3.20 19.38
CA GLU A 235 15.27 -3.22 19.30
C GLU A 235 15.96 -2.17 20.18
N GLY A 236 15.19 -1.30 20.89
CA GLY A 236 15.74 -0.24 21.72
C GLY A 236 16.04 1.07 20.98
N TYR A 237 15.68 1.18 19.70
CA TYR A 237 15.93 2.34 18.84
C TYR A 237 14.61 2.96 18.34
N PRO A 238 13.75 3.55 19.20
CA PRO A 238 12.49 4.12 18.76
C PRO A 238 12.71 5.23 17.72
N LEU A 239 11.73 5.41 16.80
CA LEU A 239 11.80 6.47 15.82
C LEU A 239 11.75 7.85 16.49
N LEU A 240 12.61 8.76 16.04
CA LEU A 240 12.63 10.13 16.52
C LEU A 240 11.26 10.79 16.32
N GLY A 241 10.70 11.39 17.37
CA GLY A 241 9.37 12.02 17.37
C GLY A 241 8.19 11.06 17.50
N ASP A 242 8.43 9.77 17.75
CA ASP A 242 7.37 8.79 17.95
C ASP A 242 6.94 8.71 19.42
N GLU A 243 6.02 9.58 19.85
CA GLU A 243 5.49 9.63 21.21
C GLU A 243 4.89 8.28 21.66
N LEU A 244 4.24 7.55 20.74
CA LEU A 244 3.58 6.28 21.07
C LEU A 244 4.57 5.17 21.43
N TYR A 245 5.79 5.22 20.89
CA TYR A 245 6.81 4.17 21.05
C TYR A 245 8.06 4.61 21.82
N GLY A 246 8.00 5.76 22.51
CA GLY A 246 9.10 6.24 23.36
C GLY A 246 10.16 7.05 22.64
N GLY A 247 9.88 7.45 21.41
CA GLY A 247 10.75 8.29 20.60
C GLY A 247 10.53 9.78 20.77
N GLU A 248 9.73 10.22 21.74
CA GLU A 248 9.46 11.64 21.98
C GLU A 248 10.74 12.47 22.01
N ASP A 249 10.77 13.55 21.23
CA ASP A 249 11.92 14.43 21.11
C ASP A 249 11.50 15.79 20.55
N LYS A 250 12.00 16.88 21.17
CA LYS A 250 11.65 18.26 20.77
C LYS A 250 12.12 18.62 19.36
N ARG A 251 13.08 17.86 18.80
CA ARG A 251 13.61 18.06 17.44
C ARG A 251 12.62 17.62 16.35
N ALA A 252 11.65 16.75 16.68
CA ALA A 252 10.72 16.18 15.71
C ALA A 252 9.28 16.21 16.23
N LYS A 253 8.37 16.76 15.44
CA LYS A 253 6.93 16.88 15.77
C LYS A 253 6.09 15.64 15.41
N ARG A 254 6.70 14.65 14.81
CA ARG A 254 6.08 13.39 14.36
C ARG A 254 7.13 12.28 14.30
N GLN A 255 6.70 11.03 14.19
CA GLN A 255 7.64 9.98 13.85
C GLN A 255 8.37 10.29 12.54
N MET A 256 9.69 10.34 12.55
CA MET A 256 10.53 10.55 11.38
C MET A 256 10.58 9.28 10.54
N LEU A 257 9.48 9.06 9.83
CA LEU A 257 9.26 7.90 8.96
C LEU A 257 8.68 8.36 7.62
N HIS A 258 9.29 7.90 6.53
CA HIS A 258 8.94 8.27 5.18
C HIS A 258 9.04 7.08 4.21
N SER A 259 7.96 6.75 3.54
CA SER A 259 7.92 5.74 2.47
C SER A 259 8.52 6.34 1.20
N TYR A 260 9.82 6.19 1.00
CA TYR A 260 10.54 6.93 -0.04
C TYR A 260 10.62 6.19 -1.37
N LYS A 261 10.59 4.84 -1.36
CA LYS A 261 10.72 4.04 -2.57
C LYS A 261 9.71 2.89 -2.56
N THR A 262 9.15 2.65 -3.73
CA THR A 262 8.25 1.51 -3.98
C THR A 262 8.62 0.88 -5.31
N GLU A 263 8.74 -0.45 -5.31
CA GLU A 263 8.92 -1.25 -6.51
C GLU A 263 7.68 -2.12 -6.70
N PHE A 264 7.16 -2.21 -7.90
CA PHE A 264 5.98 -3.02 -8.18
C PHE A 264 6.01 -3.63 -9.57
N THR A 265 5.35 -4.78 -9.73
CA THR A 265 5.17 -5.42 -11.03
C THR A 265 4.12 -4.68 -11.84
N ASP A 266 4.50 -4.18 -13.02
CA ASP A 266 3.54 -3.63 -13.99
C ASP A 266 2.58 -4.72 -14.49
N VAL A 267 1.29 -4.43 -14.39
CA VAL A 267 0.22 -5.42 -14.68
C VAL A 267 0.12 -5.82 -16.15
N GLU A 268 0.70 -5.05 -17.06
CA GLU A 268 0.60 -5.30 -18.51
C GLU A 268 1.86 -5.93 -19.06
N THR A 269 3.01 -5.45 -18.62
CA THR A 269 4.30 -5.89 -19.16
C THR A 269 4.97 -6.95 -18.29
N GLY A 270 4.51 -7.12 -17.03
CA GLY A 270 5.16 -7.96 -16.03
C GLY A 270 6.54 -7.46 -15.56
N LYS A 271 6.98 -6.29 -16.02
CA LYS A 271 8.27 -5.70 -15.64
C LYS A 271 8.16 -5.02 -14.28
N MET A 272 9.28 -4.98 -13.55
CA MET A 272 9.40 -4.22 -12.32
C MET A 272 9.53 -2.73 -12.63
N ILE A 273 8.70 -1.91 -11.99
CA ILE A 273 8.78 -0.44 -12.02
C ILE A 273 9.21 0.03 -10.63
N THR A 274 10.16 0.95 -10.59
CA THR A 274 10.63 1.60 -9.36
C THR A 274 10.20 3.06 -9.38
N VAL A 275 9.57 3.50 -8.29
CA VAL A 275 9.24 4.90 -8.04
C VAL A 275 9.93 5.33 -6.75
N GLU A 276 10.68 6.41 -6.82
CA GLU A 276 11.43 6.96 -5.70
C GLU A 276 11.15 8.45 -5.58
N ILE A 277 11.05 8.96 -4.35
CA ILE A 277 10.84 10.36 -4.02
C ILE A 277 11.86 10.82 -2.97
N ASP A 278 12.08 12.10 -2.93
CA ASP A 278 12.98 12.75 -1.97
C ASP A 278 12.43 12.67 -0.53
N LEU A 279 13.34 12.80 0.44
CA LEU A 279 12.95 13.00 1.83
C LEU A 279 12.15 14.31 1.99
N PRO A 280 11.16 14.34 2.88
CA PRO A 280 10.43 15.58 3.20
C PRO A 280 11.33 16.57 3.95
N ASP A 281 10.98 17.85 3.86
CA ASP A 281 11.82 18.95 4.36
C ASP A 281 12.15 18.82 5.86
N ASP A 282 11.19 18.40 6.69
CA ASP A 282 11.41 18.19 8.13
C ASP A 282 12.48 17.12 8.42
N MET A 283 12.61 16.09 7.57
CA MET A 283 13.67 15.10 7.68
C MET A 283 15.00 15.61 7.10
N LYS A 284 14.98 16.33 5.97
CA LYS A 284 16.17 16.94 5.37
C LYS A 284 16.82 17.93 6.35
N GLU A 285 16.03 18.82 6.92
CA GLU A 285 16.53 19.81 7.91
C GLU A 285 17.21 19.17 9.12
N LEU A 286 16.69 18.04 9.59
CA LEU A 286 17.29 17.27 10.68
C LEU A 286 18.63 16.65 10.28
N LEU A 287 18.86 16.34 9.00
CA LEU A 287 20.07 15.70 8.51
C LEU A 287 21.13 16.71 8.00
N GLU A 288 20.72 17.90 7.55
CA GLU A 288 21.60 18.93 6.96
C GLU A 288 22.21 19.89 8.00
N LYS A 289 21.51 20.12 9.10
CA LYS A 289 22.01 20.98 10.21
C LYS A 289 23.18 20.36 10.98
N ARG A 290 23.90 19.39 10.38
CA ARG A 290 24.80 18.50 11.11
C ARG A 290 26.02 18.08 10.31
#